data_c0583292804c20a0ad1a35f9df5df0f5
#
_entry.id   c0583292804c20a0ad1a35f9df5df0f5
#
_cell.length_a   1.000
_cell.length_b   1.000
_cell.length_c   1.000
_cell.angle_alpha   90.00
_cell.angle_beta   90.00
_cell.angle_gamma   90.00
#
_symmetry.space_group_name_H-M   'P 1'
#
loop_
_entity.id
_entity.type
_entity.pdbx_description
1 polymer ?
#
loop_
_entity_poly.entity_id
_entity_poly.type
_entity_poly.pdbx_seq_one_letter_code
_entity_poly.pdbx_strand_id
1 'polypeptide(L)'
;MAFYLDFEKNIQQIDEDIINAQIKSDFEAVSILKKNLEKEISKTYKNLSDFQRLQLARHPDRPYALDYIDLILNNKYEIHGDRAFRDDPAIVCFMGYLGDRKLIVIGEQKGRGTKDKIARNFGMPHPEGYRKALRVAKMAEKFQIPILFLIDTPGAYPGIGAEERGQSEAIATNLYELSDLKTPTIAIVIGEGGSGGALAIGVADKLAMMKNSVFSVISPEGCAAILWNDPAKSEAATKAMKVSADDLKAQGLIDDVIEEPIMGAHRDKENTAVAIADYVKKALDGLENIDTRELVANRMQKILKLGAFKENS
;
A
#
# COMPACT_ATOMS: atom_id res chain seq x y z
N MET A 1 7.43 -23.03 7.69
CA MET A 1 8.14 -22.19 8.68
C MET A 1 7.84 -20.74 8.37
N ALA A 2 7.67 -19.89 9.38
CA ALA A 2 7.52 -18.45 9.18
C ALA A 2 8.82 -17.88 8.58
N PHE A 3 8.69 -16.89 7.71
CA PHE A 3 9.83 -16.13 7.19
C PHE A 3 10.24 -15.07 8.23
N TYR A 4 11.53 -14.91 8.47
CA TYR A 4 12.10 -13.91 9.36
C TYR A 4 13.10 -13.04 8.60
N LEU A 5 13.06 -11.74 8.85
CA LEU A 5 14.05 -10.79 8.33
C LEU A 5 15.34 -10.83 9.15
N ASP A 6 16.45 -10.33 8.60
CA ASP A 6 17.75 -10.40 9.28
C ASP A 6 17.75 -9.77 10.68
N PHE A 7 16.99 -8.71 10.89
CA PHE A 7 16.88 -8.06 12.19
C PHE A 7 15.98 -8.79 13.19
N GLU A 8 15.26 -9.83 12.74
CA GLU A 8 14.38 -10.69 13.57
C GLU A 8 15.07 -11.98 14.03
N LYS A 9 16.37 -12.19 13.77
CA LYS A 9 17.09 -13.43 14.10
C LYS A 9 16.96 -13.87 15.57
N ASN A 10 16.98 -12.90 16.51
CA ASN A 10 16.81 -13.23 17.93
C ASN A 10 15.37 -13.71 18.23
N ILE A 11 14.37 -13.12 17.56
CA ILE A 11 12.98 -13.53 17.67
C ILE A 11 12.81 -14.94 17.11
N GLN A 12 13.40 -15.21 15.94
CA GLN A 12 13.40 -16.54 15.33
C GLN A 12 14.00 -17.59 16.26
N GLN A 13 15.15 -17.31 16.87
CA GLN A 13 15.80 -18.25 17.78
C GLN A 13 14.91 -18.58 19.00
N ILE A 14 14.25 -17.57 19.59
CA ILE A 14 13.36 -17.78 20.73
C ILE A 14 12.13 -18.59 20.31
N ASP A 15 11.57 -18.34 19.11
CA ASP A 15 10.45 -19.13 18.59
C ASP A 15 10.84 -20.60 18.36
N GLU A 16 12.04 -20.87 17.84
CA GLU A 16 12.58 -22.21 17.68
C GLU A 16 12.78 -22.92 19.06
N ASP A 17 13.27 -22.18 20.07
CA ASP A 17 13.45 -22.69 21.42
C ASP A 17 12.10 -23.01 22.09
N ILE A 18 11.06 -22.19 21.85
CA ILE A 18 9.69 -22.47 22.32
C ILE A 18 9.18 -23.78 21.70
N ILE A 19 9.34 -23.97 20.38
CA ILE A 19 8.94 -25.20 19.71
C ILE A 19 9.67 -26.42 20.31
N ASN A 20 10.98 -26.31 20.53
CA ASN A 20 11.78 -27.38 21.13
C ASN A 20 11.34 -27.72 22.56
N ALA A 21 11.04 -26.70 23.38
CA ALA A 21 10.51 -26.90 24.74
C ALA A 21 9.12 -27.54 24.74
N GLN A 22 8.25 -27.16 23.80
CA GLN A 22 6.94 -27.78 23.61
C GLN A 22 7.03 -29.27 23.25
N ILE A 23 7.95 -29.63 22.33
CA ILE A 23 8.20 -31.04 21.97
C ILE A 23 8.64 -31.85 23.20
N LYS A 24 9.43 -31.25 24.09
CA LYS A 24 9.89 -31.89 25.36
C LYS A 24 8.84 -31.84 26.47
N SER A 25 7.69 -31.23 26.22
CA SER A 25 6.64 -30.98 27.24
C SER A 25 7.12 -30.20 28.48
N ASP A 26 8.11 -29.33 28.30
CA ASP A 26 8.63 -28.44 29.33
C ASP A 26 7.83 -27.14 29.39
N PHE A 27 6.72 -27.16 30.08
CA PHE A 27 5.78 -26.03 30.15
C PHE A 27 6.34 -24.83 30.92
N GLU A 28 7.27 -25.05 31.86
CA GLU A 28 7.93 -23.96 32.60
C GLU A 28 8.86 -23.19 31.67
N ALA A 29 9.72 -23.87 30.90
CA ALA A 29 10.58 -23.26 29.90
C ALA A 29 9.75 -22.52 28.85
N VAL A 30 8.65 -23.08 28.36
CA VAL A 30 7.74 -22.43 27.41
C VAL A 30 7.20 -21.10 27.96
N SER A 31 6.80 -21.08 29.25
CA SER A 31 6.27 -19.85 29.88
C SER A 31 7.34 -18.75 29.96
N ILE A 32 8.56 -19.10 30.35
CA ILE A 32 9.70 -18.17 30.44
C ILE A 32 10.07 -17.64 29.05
N LEU A 33 10.19 -18.53 28.06
CA LEU A 33 10.54 -18.18 26.68
C LEU A 33 9.51 -17.27 26.03
N LYS A 34 8.22 -17.47 26.25
CA LYS A 34 7.16 -16.57 25.75
C LYS A 34 7.30 -15.15 26.33
N LYS A 35 7.59 -15.01 27.61
CA LYS A 35 7.86 -13.68 28.21
C LYS A 35 9.11 -13.01 27.62
N ASN A 36 10.14 -13.80 27.32
CA ASN A 36 11.36 -13.30 26.66
C ASN A 36 11.07 -12.89 25.22
N LEU A 37 10.25 -13.65 24.50
CA LEU A 37 9.78 -13.34 23.16
C LEU A 37 9.07 -11.98 23.11
N GLU A 38 8.11 -11.73 23.99
CA GLU A 38 7.39 -10.46 24.07
C GLU A 38 8.34 -9.27 24.30
N LYS A 39 9.33 -9.45 25.19
CA LYS A 39 10.34 -8.42 25.45
C LYS A 39 11.23 -8.15 24.22
N GLU A 40 11.69 -9.22 23.54
CA GLU A 40 12.55 -9.07 22.37
C GLU A 40 11.78 -8.49 21.19
N ILE A 41 10.51 -8.86 20.98
CA ILE A 41 9.61 -8.23 20.00
C ILE A 41 9.50 -6.73 20.30
N SER A 42 9.13 -6.37 21.52
CA SER A 42 8.99 -4.95 21.90
C SER A 42 10.28 -4.16 21.70
N LYS A 43 11.43 -4.72 22.06
CA LYS A 43 12.74 -4.09 21.89
C LYS A 43 13.09 -3.90 20.41
N THR A 44 12.91 -4.94 19.58
CA THR A 44 13.25 -4.94 18.14
C THR A 44 12.38 -3.96 17.37
N TYR A 45 11.06 -3.96 17.63
CA TYR A 45 10.10 -3.18 16.85
C TYR A 45 9.88 -1.74 17.34
N LYS A 46 10.36 -1.40 18.55
CA LYS A 46 10.20 -0.05 19.12
C LYS A 46 10.88 1.04 18.27
N ASN A 47 12.02 0.73 17.65
CA ASN A 47 12.85 1.71 16.94
C ASN A 47 13.36 1.14 15.61
N LEU A 48 12.44 0.74 14.73
CA LEU A 48 12.79 0.29 13.38
C LEU A 48 13.40 1.44 12.57
N SER A 49 14.50 1.17 11.87
CA SER A 49 15.04 2.08 10.86
C SER A 49 14.11 2.13 9.64
N ASP A 50 14.22 3.19 8.82
CA ASP A 50 13.47 3.29 7.57
C ASP A 50 13.76 2.12 6.63
N PHE A 51 15.00 1.62 6.64
CA PHE A 51 15.38 0.44 5.86
C PHE A 51 14.70 -0.84 6.37
N GLN A 52 14.59 -1.04 7.68
CA GLN A 52 13.84 -2.15 8.25
C GLN A 52 12.34 -2.05 7.94
N ARG A 53 11.76 -0.84 7.93
CA ARG A 53 10.38 -0.61 7.47
C ARG A 53 10.20 -0.95 5.99
N LEU A 54 11.17 -0.57 5.14
CA LEU A 54 11.20 -0.99 3.73
C LEU A 54 11.22 -2.53 3.59
N GLN A 55 12.02 -3.21 4.40
CA GLN A 55 12.04 -4.68 4.39
C GLN A 55 10.69 -5.28 4.81
N LEU A 56 10.01 -4.70 5.81
CA LEU A 56 8.65 -5.09 6.19
C LEU A 56 7.61 -4.80 5.10
N ALA A 57 7.72 -3.66 4.41
CA ALA A 57 6.85 -3.34 3.26
C ALA A 57 6.98 -4.38 2.14
N ARG A 58 8.16 -4.95 1.98
CA ARG A 58 8.51 -5.98 0.98
C ARG A 58 8.44 -7.41 1.51
N HIS A 59 8.00 -7.62 2.76
CA HIS A 59 7.96 -8.95 3.35
C HIS A 59 7.15 -9.91 2.48
N PRO A 60 7.66 -11.13 2.17
CA PRO A 60 7.00 -12.07 1.25
C PRO A 60 5.61 -12.51 1.69
N ASP A 61 5.36 -12.53 3.01
CA ASP A 61 4.07 -12.89 3.60
C ASP A 61 3.17 -11.67 3.86
N ARG A 62 3.61 -10.44 3.52
CA ARG A 62 2.77 -9.25 3.69
C ARG A 62 1.48 -9.40 2.90
N PRO A 63 0.31 -9.06 3.50
CA PRO A 63 -0.96 -9.11 2.79
C PRO A 63 -0.99 -8.13 1.62
N TYR A 64 -1.53 -8.57 0.49
CA TYR A 64 -1.73 -7.78 -0.73
C TYR A 64 -3.18 -7.31 -0.85
N ALA A 65 -3.50 -6.57 -1.91
CA ALA A 65 -4.84 -6.02 -2.10
C ALA A 65 -5.96 -7.07 -2.04
N LEU A 66 -5.79 -8.23 -2.68
CA LEU A 66 -6.78 -9.31 -2.64
C LEU A 66 -7.01 -9.86 -1.24
N ASP A 67 -5.96 -9.99 -0.42
CA ASP A 67 -6.10 -10.47 0.96
C ASP A 67 -7.00 -9.53 1.78
N TYR A 68 -6.83 -8.21 1.63
CA TYR A 68 -7.67 -7.23 2.32
C TYR A 68 -9.08 -7.16 1.73
N ILE A 69 -9.23 -7.19 0.39
CA ILE A 69 -10.53 -7.23 -0.27
C ILE A 69 -11.36 -8.42 0.22
N ASP A 70 -10.71 -9.58 0.40
CA ASP A 70 -11.38 -10.80 0.88
C ASP A 70 -11.86 -10.68 2.33
N LEU A 71 -11.11 -9.95 3.16
CA LEU A 71 -11.43 -9.77 4.58
C LEU A 71 -12.43 -8.65 4.85
N ILE A 72 -12.43 -7.56 4.03
CA ILE A 72 -13.25 -6.38 4.32
C ILE A 72 -14.54 -6.28 3.50
N LEU A 73 -14.61 -6.92 2.31
CA LEU A 73 -15.79 -6.82 1.44
C LEU A 73 -16.67 -8.05 1.49
N ASN A 74 -17.98 -7.81 1.64
CA ASN A 74 -19.03 -8.79 1.47
C ASN A 74 -19.72 -8.64 0.09
N ASN A 75 -20.31 -9.72 -0.42
CA ASN A 75 -21.08 -9.74 -1.67
C ASN A 75 -20.33 -9.04 -2.82
N LYS A 76 -19.05 -9.40 -2.99
CA LYS A 76 -18.15 -8.75 -3.94
C LYS A 76 -18.15 -9.40 -5.31
N TYR A 77 -17.97 -8.57 -6.33
CA TYR A 77 -17.85 -8.95 -7.73
C TYR A 77 -16.63 -8.30 -8.34
N GLU A 78 -15.78 -9.08 -9.01
CA GLU A 78 -14.60 -8.56 -9.70
C GLU A 78 -14.99 -7.97 -11.07
N ILE A 79 -14.36 -6.86 -11.44
CA ILE A 79 -14.59 -6.12 -12.69
C ILE A 79 -13.31 -6.14 -13.50
N HIS A 80 -13.38 -6.70 -14.71
CA HIS A 80 -12.24 -6.96 -15.57
C HIS A 80 -12.18 -6.08 -16.82
N GLY A 81 -10.96 -5.89 -17.34
CA GLY A 81 -10.67 -5.34 -18.67
C GLY A 81 -10.81 -3.84 -18.79
N ASP A 82 -9.99 -3.24 -19.66
CA ASP A 82 -9.97 -1.81 -19.93
C ASP A 82 -10.95 -1.35 -21.00
N ARG A 83 -11.59 -2.28 -21.72
CA ARG A 83 -12.48 -2.01 -22.86
C ARG A 83 -11.77 -1.40 -24.09
N ALA A 84 -10.45 -1.44 -24.11
CA ALA A 84 -9.64 -0.94 -25.22
C ALA A 84 -8.71 -2.03 -25.79
N PHE A 85 -7.98 -2.73 -24.91
CA PHE A 85 -6.99 -3.74 -25.33
C PHE A 85 -7.19 -5.08 -24.64
N ARG A 86 -7.03 -5.14 -23.31
CA ARG A 86 -7.18 -6.39 -22.53
C ARG A 86 -7.36 -6.14 -21.03
N ASP A 87 -7.36 -7.20 -20.26
CA ASP A 87 -7.25 -7.11 -18.81
C ASP A 87 -5.78 -7.08 -18.37
N ASP A 88 -5.51 -6.43 -17.20
CA ASP A 88 -4.22 -6.50 -16.51
C ASP A 88 -4.43 -6.99 -15.07
N PRO A 89 -3.95 -8.20 -14.73
CA PRO A 89 -4.11 -8.74 -13.38
C PRO A 89 -3.26 -8.07 -12.31
N ALA A 90 -2.35 -7.14 -12.68
CA ALA A 90 -1.63 -6.30 -11.73
C ALA A 90 -2.50 -5.20 -11.10
N ILE A 91 -3.67 -4.89 -11.69
CA ILE A 91 -4.73 -4.10 -11.09
C ILE A 91 -5.96 -4.99 -10.90
N VAL A 92 -6.53 -5.00 -9.71
CA VAL A 92 -7.78 -5.69 -9.38
C VAL A 92 -8.85 -4.66 -9.03
N CYS A 93 -10.08 -4.88 -9.50
CA CYS A 93 -11.20 -3.97 -9.25
C CYS A 93 -12.40 -4.76 -8.76
N PHE A 94 -12.93 -4.37 -7.61
CA PHE A 94 -14.10 -5.04 -7.02
C PHE A 94 -15.19 -4.04 -6.66
N MET A 95 -16.44 -4.46 -6.83
CA MET A 95 -17.59 -3.83 -6.23
C MET A 95 -18.13 -4.75 -5.14
N GLY A 96 -18.46 -4.21 -3.98
CA GLY A 96 -18.99 -4.99 -2.86
C GLY A 96 -19.52 -4.11 -1.75
N TYR A 97 -19.60 -4.65 -0.54
CA TYR A 97 -20.09 -3.95 0.64
C TYR A 97 -19.08 -3.99 1.77
N LEU A 98 -18.76 -2.83 2.33
CA LEU A 98 -18.06 -2.68 3.61
C LEU A 98 -19.09 -2.49 4.73
N GLY A 99 -19.48 -3.55 5.43
CA GLY A 99 -20.70 -3.54 6.22
C GLY A 99 -21.93 -3.34 5.32
N ASP A 100 -22.68 -2.27 5.56
CA ASP A 100 -23.88 -1.92 4.78
C ASP A 100 -23.59 -0.91 3.65
N ARG A 101 -22.36 -0.40 3.54
CA ARG A 101 -21.98 0.61 2.56
C ARG A 101 -21.49 -0.03 1.27
N LYS A 102 -22.04 0.39 0.15
CA LYS A 102 -21.47 0.06 -1.17
C LYS A 102 -20.09 0.68 -1.29
N LEU A 103 -19.13 -0.09 -1.80
CA LEU A 103 -17.76 0.36 -2.00
C LEU A 103 -17.21 -0.24 -3.29
N ILE A 104 -16.49 0.56 -4.05
CA ILE A 104 -15.59 0.06 -5.10
C ILE A 104 -14.19 0.05 -4.52
N VAL A 105 -13.48 -1.08 -4.69
CA VAL A 105 -12.07 -1.21 -4.33
C VAL A 105 -11.26 -1.45 -5.59
N ILE A 106 -10.24 -0.63 -5.79
CA ILE A 106 -9.27 -0.72 -6.88
C ILE A 106 -7.91 -0.92 -6.23
N GLY A 107 -7.22 -2.02 -6.51
CA GLY A 107 -5.97 -2.36 -5.85
C GLY A 107 -4.87 -2.77 -6.81
N GLU A 108 -3.65 -2.37 -6.51
CA GLU A 108 -2.45 -2.93 -7.11
C GLU A 108 -2.15 -4.27 -6.45
N GLN A 109 -1.94 -5.29 -7.26
CA GLN A 109 -1.83 -6.67 -6.82
C GLN A 109 -0.51 -7.28 -7.21
N LYS A 110 0.32 -7.58 -6.21
CA LYS A 110 1.50 -8.44 -6.37
C LYS A 110 1.09 -9.90 -6.38
N GLY A 111 1.89 -10.74 -7.04
CA GLY A 111 1.67 -12.19 -7.10
C GLY A 111 2.38 -12.95 -5.98
N ARG A 112 1.83 -14.12 -5.62
CA ARG A 112 2.48 -15.12 -4.75
C ARG A 112 3.00 -16.29 -5.58
N GLY A 113 4.24 -16.69 -5.30
CA GLY A 113 4.91 -17.72 -6.11
C GLY A 113 5.24 -17.23 -7.54
N THR A 114 6.07 -17.99 -8.25
CA THR A 114 6.66 -17.53 -9.52
C THR A 114 5.64 -17.30 -10.62
N LYS A 115 4.70 -18.22 -10.81
CA LYS A 115 3.70 -18.12 -11.90
C LYS A 115 2.78 -16.91 -11.71
N ASP A 116 2.28 -16.70 -10.50
CA ASP A 116 1.39 -15.57 -10.20
C ASP A 116 2.14 -14.23 -10.25
N LYS A 117 3.39 -14.19 -9.79
CA LYS A 117 4.25 -12.99 -9.93
C LYS A 117 4.43 -12.60 -11.40
N ILE A 118 4.72 -13.57 -12.28
CA ILE A 118 4.85 -13.32 -13.72
C ILE A 118 3.52 -12.85 -14.30
N ALA A 119 2.41 -13.51 -13.99
CA ALA A 119 1.10 -13.15 -14.50
C ALA A 119 0.66 -11.72 -14.10
N ARG A 120 1.09 -11.26 -12.93
CA ARG A 120 0.81 -9.90 -12.39
C ARG A 120 1.96 -8.92 -12.60
N ASN A 121 2.88 -9.22 -13.50
CA ASN A 121 4.03 -8.37 -13.84
C ASN A 121 4.81 -7.91 -12.59
N PHE A 122 4.93 -8.77 -11.58
CA PHE A 122 5.55 -8.45 -10.27
C PHE A 122 4.89 -7.27 -9.53
N GLY A 123 3.61 -7.03 -9.77
CA GLY A 123 2.86 -5.89 -9.22
C GLY A 123 3.08 -4.57 -9.96
N MET A 124 3.62 -4.64 -11.18
CA MET A 124 3.83 -3.46 -12.04
C MET A 124 2.75 -3.39 -13.11
N PRO A 125 1.77 -2.48 -13.01
CA PRO A 125 0.70 -2.40 -13.99
C PRO A 125 1.16 -1.93 -15.37
N HIS A 126 0.54 -2.50 -16.40
CA HIS A 126 0.57 -2.02 -17.78
C HIS A 126 -0.45 -0.89 -18.00
N PRO A 127 -0.44 -0.18 -19.15
CA PRO A 127 -1.41 0.88 -19.48
C PRO A 127 -2.86 0.44 -19.33
N GLU A 128 -3.17 -0.79 -19.74
CA GLU A 128 -4.51 -1.37 -19.63
C GLU A 128 -4.98 -1.55 -18.18
N GLY A 129 -4.08 -1.73 -17.22
CA GLY A 129 -4.40 -1.76 -15.79
C GLY A 129 -4.87 -0.37 -15.33
N TYR A 130 -4.14 0.67 -15.66
CA TYR A 130 -4.52 2.06 -15.33
C TYR A 130 -5.81 2.50 -16.02
N ARG A 131 -5.99 2.15 -17.31
CA ARG A 131 -7.26 2.41 -18.01
C ARG A 131 -8.43 1.67 -17.39
N LYS A 132 -8.24 0.41 -16.94
CA LYS A 132 -9.25 -0.33 -16.19
C LYS A 132 -9.59 0.38 -14.89
N ALA A 133 -8.60 0.81 -14.11
CA ALA A 133 -8.80 1.54 -12.86
C ALA A 133 -9.63 2.81 -13.10
N LEU A 134 -9.28 3.63 -14.08
CA LEU A 134 -10.03 4.83 -14.44
C LEU A 134 -11.46 4.52 -14.87
N ARG A 135 -11.65 3.54 -15.76
CA ARG A 135 -12.97 3.13 -16.21
C ARG A 135 -13.88 2.73 -15.05
N VAL A 136 -13.33 1.99 -14.08
CA VAL A 136 -14.10 1.56 -12.90
C VAL A 136 -14.34 2.74 -11.95
N ALA A 137 -13.38 3.67 -11.81
CA ALA A 137 -13.57 4.91 -11.05
C ALA A 137 -14.67 5.79 -11.65
N LYS A 138 -14.70 5.94 -12.98
CA LYS A 138 -15.80 6.67 -13.66
C LYS A 138 -17.16 5.97 -13.54
N MET A 139 -17.17 4.66 -13.47
CA MET A 139 -18.39 3.91 -13.15
C MET A 139 -18.84 4.19 -11.71
N ALA A 140 -17.93 4.20 -10.74
CA ALA A 140 -18.22 4.55 -9.35
C ALA A 140 -18.81 5.96 -9.23
N GLU A 141 -18.20 6.95 -9.92
CA GLU A 141 -18.69 8.33 -10.01
C GLU A 141 -20.13 8.39 -10.52
N LYS A 142 -20.42 7.67 -11.62
CA LYS A 142 -21.77 7.64 -12.21
C LYS A 142 -22.85 7.14 -11.25
N PHE A 143 -22.50 6.17 -10.40
CA PHE A 143 -23.44 5.58 -9.44
C PHE A 143 -23.27 6.15 -8.02
N GLN A 144 -22.44 7.17 -7.85
CA GLN A 144 -22.15 7.82 -6.55
C GLN A 144 -21.71 6.81 -5.49
N ILE A 145 -20.85 5.86 -5.87
CA ILE A 145 -20.28 4.85 -4.98
C ILE A 145 -18.88 5.32 -4.58
N PRO A 146 -18.53 5.38 -3.28
CA PRO A 146 -17.18 5.70 -2.82
C PRO A 146 -16.15 4.71 -3.33
N ILE A 147 -14.89 5.17 -3.42
CA ILE A 147 -13.78 4.36 -3.92
C ILE A 147 -12.68 4.25 -2.88
N LEU A 148 -12.20 3.04 -2.67
CA LEU A 148 -10.97 2.73 -1.95
C LEU A 148 -9.89 2.30 -2.93
N PHE A 149 -8.76 3.00 -2.97
CA PHE A 149 -7.56 2.60 -3.68
C PHE A 149 -6.58 1.94 -2.70
N LEU A 150 -6.11 0.73 -3.04
CA LEU A 150 -5.08 0.00 -2.29
C LEU A 150 -3.80 0.00 -3.13
N ILE A 151 -2.76 0.69 -2.65
CA ILE A 151 -1.52 0.93 -3.38
C ILE A 151 -0.46 -0.05 -2.89
N ASP A 152 0.04 -0.91 -3.79
CA ASP A 152 1.17 -1.82 -3.52
C ASP A 152 1.90 -2.20 -4.81
N THR A 153 2.75 -1.31 -5.30
CA THR A 153 3.54 -1.50 -6.53
C THR A 153 4.96 -0.99 -6.37
N PRO A 154 5.96 -1.65 -6.96
CA PRO A 154 7.31 -1.07 -7.09
C PRO A 154 7.37 0.04 -8.16
N GLY A 155 6.33 0.18 -9.01
CA GLY A 155 6.22 1.17 -10.08
C GLY A 155 5.40 0.68 -11.26
N ALA A 156 5.24 1.51 -12.27
CA ALA A 156 4.63 1.12 -13.54
C ALA A 156 5.55 0.17 -14.33
N TYR A 157 4.97 -0.73 -15.13
CA TYR A 157 5.75 -1.67 -15.94
C TYR A 157 6.61 -0.91 -16.99
N PRO A 158 7.95 -1.12 -17.01
CA PRO A 158 8.88 -0.30 -17.82
C PRO A 158 9.18 -0.91 -19.19
N GLY A 159 8.47 -1.95 -19.62
CA GLY A 159 8.78 -2.67 -20.86
C GLY A 159 8.29 -1.94 -22.12
N ILE A 160 8.95 -2.21 -23.26
CA ILE A 160 8.65 -1.61 -24.59
C ILE A 160 7.16 -1.72 -24.92
N GLY A 161 6.55 -2.89 -24.72
CA GLY A 161 5.12 -3.06 -25.00
C GLY A 161 4.19 -2.22 -24.14
N ALA A 162 4.60 -1.73 -22.96
CA ALA A 162 3.85 -0.76 -22.21
C ALA A 162 4.00 0.65 -22.79
N GLU A 163 5.23 1.03 -23.19
CA GLU A 163 5.47 2.32 -23.87
C GLU A 163 4.69 2.43 -25.19
N GLU A 164 4.71 1.37 -26.01
CA GLU A 164 3.96 1.33 -27.27
C GLU A 164 2.44 1.46 -27.08
N ARG A 165 1.90 1.07 -25.91
CA ARG A 165 0.48 1.18 -25.58
C ARG A 165 0.14 2.39 -24.72
N GLY A 166 1.07 3.34 -24.55
CA GLY A 166 0.85 4.62 -23.90
C GLY A 166 0.91 4.55 -22.38
N GLN A 167 2.01 4.02 -21.78
CA GLN A 167 2.15 3.94 -20.32
C GLN A 167 2.06 5.29 -19.64
N SER A 168 2.82 6.27 -20.11
CA SER A 168 2.81 7.62 -19.55
C SER A 168 1.48 8.35 -19.78
N GLU A 169 0.85 8.14 -20.94
CA GLU A 169 -0.48 8.68 -21.24
C GLU A 169 -1.53 8.14 -20.28
N ALA A 170 -1.56 6.81 -20.06
CA ALA A 170 -2.53 6.19 -19.16
C ALA A 170 -2.37 6.68 -17.69
N ILE A 171 -1.13 6.84 -17.22
CA ILE A 171 -0.84 7.41 -15.90
C ILE A 171 -1.28 8.88 -15.84
N ALA A 172 -0.90 9.70 -16.81
CA ALA A 172 -1.23 11.13 -16.84
C ALA A 172 -2.75 11.36 -16.89
N THR A 173 -3.45 10.60 -17.72
CA THR A 173 -4.92 10.64 -17.79
C THR A 173 -5.57 10.28 -16.45
N ASN A 174 -5.07 9.26 -15.77
CA ASN A 174 -5.56 8.91 -14.43
C ASN A 174 -5.35 10.07 -13.43
N LEU A 175 -4.17 10.68 -13.39
CA LEU A 175 -3.90 11.82 -12.51
C LEU A 175 -4.89 12.96 -12.76
N TYR A 176 -5.11 13.31 -14.02
CA TYR A 176 -6.04 14.37 -14.41
C TYR A 176 -7.49 14.04 -14.03
N GLU A 177 -7.99 12.88 -14.44
CA GLU A 177 -9.38 12.48 -14.28
C GLU A 177 -9.75 12.18 -12.81
N LEU A 178 -8.84 11.57 -12.03
CA LEU A 178 -9.09 11.30 -10.62
C LEU A 178 -9.09 12.59 -9.79
N SER A 179 -8.36 13.63 -10.21
CA SER A 179 -8.38 14.93 -9.52
C SER A 179 -9.75 15.61 -9.54
N ASP A 180 -10.57 15.37 -10.60
CA ASP A 180 -11.92 15.93 -10.77
C ASP A 180 -13.04 14.91 -10.45
N LEU A 181 -12.73 13.75 -9.89
CA LEU A 181 -13.71 12.69 -9.66
C LEU A 181 -14.76 13.09 -8.63
N LYS A 182 -16.04 12.97 -8.99
CA LYS A 182 -17.19 13.51 -8.23
C LYS A 182 -17.80 12.47 -7.29
N THR A 183 -16.98 11.71 -6.61
CA THR A 183 -17.36 10.76 -5.55
C THR A 183 -16.25 10.70 -4.51
N PRO A 184 -16.55 10.35 -3.23
CA PRO A 184 -15.53 10.20 -2.20
C PRO A 184 -14.46 9.17 -2.56
N THR A 185 -13.20 9.53 -2.36
CA THR A 185 -12.05 8.70 -2.69
C THR A 185 -11.08 8.61 -1.50
N ILE A 186 -10.63 7.39 -1.21
CA ILE A 186 -9.64 7.10 -0.18
C ILE A 186 -8.54 6.28 -0.83
N ALA A 187 -7.27 6.64 -0.62
CA ALA A 187 -6.12 5.85 -1.05
C ALA A 187 -5.31 5.43 0.17
N ILE A 188 -4.88 4.17 0.20
CA ILE A 188 -4.06 3.60 1.28
C ILE A 188 -2.86 2.89 0.66
N VAL A 189 -1.66 3.32 1.04
CA VAL A 189 -0.43 2.58 0.71
C VAL A 189 -0.30 1.41 1.69
N ILE A 190 -0.49 0.19 1.19
CA ILE A 190 -0.51 -1.03 2.01
C ILE A 190 0.84 -1.77 2.04
N GLY A 191 1.75 -1.42 1.15
CA GLY A 191 3.09 -1.98 1.05
C GLY A 191 4.07 -0.98 0.46
N GLU A 192 4.36 -1.09 -0.84
CA GLU A 192 5.20 -0.13 -1.55
C GLU A 192 4.34 0.79 -2.44
N GLY A 193 4.58 2.09 -2.35
CA GLY A 193 4.03 3.06 -3.29
C GLY A 193 5.13 3.59 -4.21
N GLY A 194 5.34 2.93 -5.36
CA GLY A 194 6.43 3.25 -6.28
C GLY A 194 6.02 4.22 -7.38
N SER A 195 6.60 5.45 -7.36
CA SER A 195 6.62 6.39 -8.48
C SER A 195 5.24 6.66 -9.12
N GLY A 196 5.23 6.88 -10.44
CA GLY A 196 4.02 7.09 -11.24
C GLY A 196 3.03 5.94 -11.18
N GLY A 197 3.50 4.71 -10.93
CA GLY A 197 2.63 3.55 -10.74
C GLY A 197 1.66 3.75 -9.58
N ALA A 198 2.18 4.13 -8.42
CA ALA A 198 1.38 4.42 -7.24
C ALA A 198 0.54 5.70 -7.41
N LEU A 199 1.10 6.75 -8.02
CA LEU A 199 0.39 8.02 -8.24
C LEU A 199 -0.82 7.85 -9.15
N ALA A 200 -0.76 6.96 -10.14
CA ALA A 200 -1.84 6.73 -11.11
C ALA A 200 -3.17 6.31 -10.48
N ILE A 201 -3.15 5.82 -9.24
CA ILE A 201 -4.35 5.54 -8.43
C ILE A 201 -4.30 6.21 -7.05
N GLY A 202 -3.30 7.08 -6.81
CA GLY A 202 -3.05 7.70 -5.50
C GLY A 202 -3.71 9.07 -5.30
N VAL A 203 -4.36 9.64 -6.32
CA VAL A 203 -5.05 10.94 -6.21
C VAL A 203 -6.41 10.73 -5.54
N ALA A 204 -6.53 11.18 -4.28
CA ALA A 204 -7.71 10.92 -3.47
C ALA A 204 -8.00 12.05 -2.46
N ASP A 205 -9.23 12.09 -1.93
CA ASP A 205 -9.62 13.02 -0.86
C ASP A 205 -8.85 12.74 0.42
N LYS A 206 -8.61 11.46 0.72
CA LYS A 206 -7.76 10.99 1.82
C LYS A 206 -6.69 10.06 1.31
N LEU A 207 -5.43 10.38 1.64
CA LEU A 207 -4.27 9.52 1.38
C LEU A 207 -3.67 9.09 2.71
N ALA A 208 -3.75 7.81 3.02
CA ALA A 208 -3.15 7.21 4.21
C ALA A 208 -2.05 6.21 3.85
N MET A 209 -1.22 5.91 4.82
CA MET A 209 -0.22 4.85 4.71
C MET A 209 -0.32 3.91 5.91
N MET A 210 -0.11 2.62 5.68
CA MET A 210 0.14 1.69 6.78
C MET A 210 1.50 1.97 7.41
N LYS A 211 1.62 1.72 8.71
CA LYS A 211 2.81 2.09 9.53
C LYS A 211 4.14 1.60 8.94
N ASN A 212 4.17 0.39 8.43
CA ASN A 212 5.35 -0.23 7.83
C ASN A 212 5.25 -0.29 6.30
N SER A 213 4.58 0.67 5.67
CA SER A 213 4.61 0.89 4.23
C SER A 213 5.60 1.99 3.87
N VAL A 214 5.96 2.08 2.60
CA VAL A 214 6.86 3.10 2.05
C VAL A 214 6.26 3.73 0.80
N PHE A 215 6.51 5.02 0.58
CA PHE A 215 6.05 5.72 -0.61
C PHE A 215 7.16 6.62 -1.15
N SER A 216 7.57 6.43 -2.40
CA SER A 216 8.72 7.10 -2.97
C SER A 216 8.64 7.25 -4.49
N VAL A 217 9.35 8.24 -5.01
CA VAL A 217 9.45 8.52 -6.46
C VAL A 217 10.34 7.52 -7.19
N ILE A 218 11.26 6.85 -6.49
CA ILE A 218 12.21 5.89 -7.03
C ILE A 218 12.54 4.85 -5.94
N SER A 219 12.94 3.64 -6.34
CA SER A 219 13.42 2.67 -5.36
C SER A 219 14.72 3.15 -4.67
N PRO A 220 14.95 2.82 -3.38
CA PRO A 220 16.20 3.17 -2.71
C PRO A 220 17.45 2.64 -3.43
N GLU A 221 17.37 1.47 -4.05
CA GLU A 221 18.44 0.89 -4.87
C GLU A 221 18.73 1.77 -6.11
N GLY A 222 17.67 2.23 -6.78
CA GLY A 222 17.77 3.15 -7.93
C GLY A 222 18.34 4.52 -7.51
N CYS A 223 17.89 5.07 -6.40
CA CYS A 223 18.41 6.31 -5.83
C CYS A 223 19.90 6.18 -5.50
N ALA A 224 20.31 5.09 -4.84
CA ALA A 224 21.70 4.81 -4.50
C ALA A 224 22.58 4.66 -5.75
N ALA A 225 22.09 3.99 -6.79
CA ALA A 225 22.79 3.85 -8.06
C ALA A 225 23.03 5.21 -8.73
N ILE A 226 22.04 6.10 -8.73
CA ILE A 226 22.17 7.44 -9.35
C ILE A 226 23.08 8.35 -8.53
N LEU A 227 22.89 8.42 -7.21
CA LEU A 227 23.64 9.39 -6.38
C LEU A 227 25.06 8.94 -6.05
N TRP A 228 25.27 7.65 -5.87
CA TRP A 228 26.55 7.11 -5.40
C TRP A 228 27.17 6.06 -6.33
N ASN A 229 26.56 5.79 -7.46
CA ASN A 229 26.97 4.75 -8.41
C ASN A 229 27.15 3.37 -7.74
N ASP A 230 26.34 3.10 -6.69
CA ASP A 230 26.44 1.89 -5.88
C ASP A 230 25.06 1.50 -5.29
N PRO A 231 24.33 0.56 -5.91
CA PRO A 231 23.03 0.11 -5.42
C PRO A 231 23.06 -0.50 -4.01
N ALA A 232 24.22 -0.98 -3.54
CA ALA A 232 24.37 -1.55 -2.20
C ALA A 232 24.19 -0.50 -1.07
N LYS A 233 24.26 0.79 -1.40
CA LYS A 233 23.99 1.90 -0.46
C LYS A 233 22.50 2.20 -0.27
N SER A 234 21.63 1.24 -0.58
CA SER A 234 20.16 1.38 -0.47
C SER A 234 19.69 1.77 0.94
N GLU A 235 20.35 1.32 2.00
CA GLU A 235 20.03 1.73 3.37
C GLU A 235 20.25 3.24 3.60
N ALA A 236 21.40 3.76 3.15
CA ALA A 236 21.68 5.19 3.22
C ALA A 236 20.71 6.01 2.36
N ALA A 237 20.36 5.49 1.18
CA ALA A 237 19.35 6.10 0.32
C ALA A 237 17.98 6.14 0.98
N THR A 238 17.52 5.03 1.57
CA THR A 238 16.21 4.96 2.26
C THR A 238 16.11 6.03 3.35
N LYS A 239 17.16 6.17 4.16
CA LYS A 239 17.23 7.20 5.21
C LYS A 239 17.20 8.62 4.66
N ALA A 240 17.92 8.89 3.56
CA ALA A 240 17.98 10.21 2.95
C ALA A 240 16.67 10.60 2.27
N MET A 241 15.97 9.64 1.67
CA MET A 241 14.72 9.84 0.94
C MET A 241 13.50 10.10 1.84
N LYS A 242 13.55 9.70 3.13
CA LYS A 242 12.45 9.86 4.10
C LYS A 242 11.12 9.32 3.55
N VAL A 243 11.11 8.04 3.25
CA VAL A 243 10.00 7.37 2.56
C VAL A 243 8.99 6.70 3.50
N SER A 244 9.23 6.75 4.82
CA SER A 244 8.38 6.11 5.82
C SER A 244 7.06 6.87 6.04
N ALA A 245 6.05 6.17 6.53
CA ALA A 245 4.75 6.77 6.82
C ALA A 245 4.85 7.95 7.82
N ASP A 246 5.72 7.81 8.84
CA ASP A 246 5.94 8.86 9.83
C ASP A 246 6.58 10.11 9.22
N ASP A 247 7.60 9.94 8.35
CA ASP A 247 8.25 11.04 7.66
C ASP A 247 7.30 11.80 6.75
N LEU A 248 6.52 11.06 5.95
CA LEU A 248 5.60 11.67 4.99
C LEU A 248 4.41 12.35 5.69
N LYS A 249 3.97 11.81 6.82
CA LYS A 249 2.97 12.47 7.68
C LYS A 249 3.54 13.77 8.28
N ALA A 250 4.77 13.75 8.78
CA ALA A 250 5.42 14.93 9.32
C ALA A 250 5.65 16.03 8.27
N GLN A 251 5.84 15.64 7.00
CA GLN A 251 5.96 16.56 5.87
C GLN A 251 4.60 17.04 5.31
N GLY A 252 3.47 16.51 5.81
CA GLY A 252 2.13 16.85 5.31
C GLY A 252 1.80 16.28 3.93
N LEU A 253 2.54 15.26 3.48
CA LEU A 253 2.33 14.61 2.18
C LEU A 253 1.23 13.55 2.22
N ILE A 254 0.92 13.01 3.39
CA ILE A 254 -0.20 12.10 3.63
C ILE A 254 -1.10 12.61 4.76
N ASP A 255 -2.36 12.21 4.73
CA ASP A 255 -3.34 12.61 5.74
C ASP A 255 -3.19 11.83 7.04
N ASP A 256 -2.99 10.51 6.98
CA ASP A 256 -3.02 9.64 8.15
C ASP A 256 -2.06 8.45 8.07
N VAL A 257 -1.69 7.93 9.24
CA VAL A 257 -0.97 6.65 9.37
C VAL A 257 -1.91 5.64 10.02
N ILE A 258 -2.05 4.48 9.41
CA ILE A 258 -2.81 3.35 9.94
C ILE A 258 -1.84 2.44 10.68
N GLU A 259 -2.05 2.26 11.97
CA GLU A 259 -1.18 1.41 12.79
C GLU A 259 -1.33 -0.07 12.40
N GLU A 260 -0.23 -0.80 12.49
CA GLU A 260 -0.15 -2.23 12.25
C GLU A 260 0.09 -2.98 13.57
N PRO A 261 -0.20 -4.29 13.63
CA PRO A 261 0.29 -5.15 14.70
C PRO A 261 1.81 -4.99 14.88
N ILE A 262 2.31 -5.13 16.10
CA ILE A 262 3.69 -4.77 16.45
C ILE A 262 4.76 -5.40 15.55
N MET A 263 4.52 -6.61 15.06
CA MET A 263 5.43 -7.31 14.14
C MET A 263 5.08 -7.10 12.65
N GLY A 264 4.14 -6.22 12.33
CA GLY A 264 3.69 -5.93 10.97
C GLY A 264 2.47 -6.74 10.52
N ALA A 265 1.88 -6.31 9.42
CA ALA A 265 0.62 -6.82 8.88
C ALA A 265 0.63 -8.33 8.55
N HIS A 266 1.80 -8.89 8.22
CA HIS A 266 1.96 -10.31 7.86
C HIS A 266 1.78 -11.26 9.06
N ARG A 267 1.89 -10.77 10.28
CA ARG A 267 1.70 -11.57 11.50
C ARG A 267 0.26 -11.62 11.97
N ASP A 268 -0.54 -10.63 11.59
CA ASP A 268 -1.95 -10.55 11.96
C ASP A 268 -2.74 -9.77 10.90
N LYS A 269 -3.04 -10.45 9.81
CA LYS A 269 -3.74 -9.85 8.67
C LYS A 269 -5.20 -9.51 8.98
N GLU A 270 -5.83 -10.26 9.87
CA GLU A 270 -7.22 -10.07 10.28
C GLU A 270 -7.37 -8.75 11.05
N ASN A 271 -6.57 -8.51 12.09
CA ASN A 271 -6.60 -7.25 12.83
C ASN A 271 -6.12 -6.07 11.96
N THR A 272 -5.19 -6.30 11.04
CA THR A 272 -4.80 -5.28 10.06
C THR A 272 -5.95 -4.91 9.13
N ALA A 273 -6.70 -5.88 8.65
CA ALA A 273 -7.88 -5.64 7.81
C ALA A 273 -8.98 -4.88 8.57
N VAL A 274 -9.18 -5.18 9.86
CA VAL A 274 -10.09 -4.42 10.74
C VAL A 274 -9.64 -2.96 10.85
N ALA A 275 -8.35 -2.70 11.08
CA ALA A 275 -7.82 -1.34 11.16
C ALA A 275 -8.04 -0.55 9.85
N ILE A 276 -7.83 -1.19 8.70
CA ILE A 276 -8.12 -0.60 7.38
C ILE A 276 -9.62 -0.31 7.25
N ALA A 277 -10.49 -1.28 7.56
CA ALA A 277 -11.93 -1.14 7.45
C ALA A 277 -12.47 0.01 8.33
N ASP A 278 -11.98 0.12 9.56
CA ASP A 278 -12.40 1.16 10.50
C ASP A 278 -11.89 2.55 10.07
N TYR A 279 -10.67 2.62 9.53
CA TYR A 279 -10.17 3.86 8.92
C TYR A 279 -11.05 4.30 7.75
N VAL A 280 -11.37 3.38 6.83
CA VAL A 280 -12.20 3.68 5.66
C VAL A 280 -13.60 4.14 6.07
N LYS A 281 -14.26 3.47 7.02
CA LYS A 281 -15.58 3.88 7.54
C LYS A 281 -15.53 5.29 8.10
N LYS A 282 -14.55 5.58 8.98
CA LYS A 282 -14.37 6.90 9.58
C LYS A 282 -14.10 8.00 8.54
N ALA A 283 -13.27 7.71 7.54
CA ALA A 283 -12.99 8.65 6.47
C ALA A 283 -14.24 8.94 5.61
N LEU A 284 -15.03 7.90 5.29
CA LEU A 284 -16.28 8.05 4.56
C LEU A 284 -17.32 8.86 5.35
N ASP A 285 -17.43 8.66 6.68
CA ASP A 285 -18.32 9.46 7.53
C ASP A 285 -18.04 10.98 7.41
N GLY A 286 -16.77 11.33 7.20
CA GLY A 286 -16.35 12.72 7.01
C GLY A 286 -16.52 13.25 5.57
N LEU A 287 -16.63 12.38 4.57
CA LEU A 287 -16.64 12.77 3.16
C LEU A 287 -18.03 12.71 2.52
N GLU A 288 -18.89 11.76 2.91
CA GLU A 288 -20.18 11.48 2.26
C GLU A 288 -21.20 12.62 2.35
N ASN A 289 -21.04 13.50 3.35
CA ASN A 289 -21.94 14.65 3.55
C ASN A 289 -21.42 15.95 2.93
N ILE A 290 -20.26 15.93 2.27
CA ILE A 290 -19.69 17.10 1.58
C ILE A 290 -20.35 17.22 0.21
N ASP A 291 -20.76 18.45 -0.15
CA ASP A 291 -21.25 18.71 -1.52
C ASP A 291 -20.17 18.34 -2.56
N THR A 292 -20.60 17.77 -3.67
CA THR A 292 -19.69 17.24 -4.70
C THR A 292 -18.70 18.28 -5.24
N ARG A 293 -19.14 19.55 -5.39
CA ARG A 293 -18.26 20.61 -5.88
C ARG A 293 -17.23 21.00 -4.82
N GLU A 294 -17.67 21.04 -3.57
CA GLU A 294 -16.78 21.29 -2.43
C GLU A 294 -15.78 20.14 -2.25
N LEU A 295 -16.20 18.88 -2.41
CA LEU A 295 -15.33 17.71 -2.35
C LEU A 295 -14.18 17.83 -3.36
N VAL A 296 -14.48 18.11 -4.62
CA VAL A 296 -13.48 18.29 -5.69
C VAL A 296 -12.58 19.50 -5.41
N ALA A 297 -13.16 20.63 -4.97
CA ALA A 297 -12.40 21.82 -4.63
C ALA A 297 -11.42 21.57 -3.47
N ASN A 298 -11.86 20.86 -2.43
CA ASN A 298 -11.03 20.50 -1.27
C ASN A 298 -9.87 19.58 -1.68
N ARG A 299 -10.13 18.58 -2.55
CA ARG A 299 -9.10 17.69 -3.12
C ARG A 299 -8.04 18.50 -3.90
N MET A 300 -8.47 19.39 -4.78
CA MET A 300 -7.58 20.26 -5.56
C MET A 300 -6.75 21.17 -4.63
N GLN A 301 -7.38 21.83 -3.66
CA GLN A 301 -6.69 22.69 -2.70
C GLN A 301 -5.66 21.92 -1.88
N LYS A 302 -5.96 20.67 -1.49
CA LYS A 302 -5.01 19.81 -0.80
C LYS A 302 -3.77 19.56 -1.67
N ILE A 303 -3.96 19.19 -2.94
CA ILE A 303 -2.86 18.92 -3.88
C ILE A 303 -2.00 20.17 -4.09
N LEU A 304 -2.62 21.32 -4.28
CA LEU A 304 -1.91 22.60 -4.49
C LEU A 304 -1.10 23.08 -3.27
N LYS A 305 -1.43 22.58 -2.07
CA LYS A 305 -0.71 22.90 -0.83
C LYS A 305 0.44 21.95 -0.52
N LEU A 306 0.62 20.88 -1.32
CA LEU A 306 1.73 19.95 -1.11
C LEU A 306 3.06 20.61 -1.40
N GLY A 307 4.02 20.38 -0.50
CA GLY A 307 5.38 20.91 -0.60
C GLY A 307 5.57 22.24 0.12
N ALA A 308 6.78 22.42 0.66
CA ALA A 308 7.20 23.66 1.29
C ALA A 308 8.10 24.47 0.34
N PHE A 309 7.79 25.75 0.13
CA PHE A 309 8.64 26.66 -0.64
C PHE A 309 8.81 27.97 0.12
N LYS A 310 9.91 28.68 -0.16
CA LYS A 310 10.13 30.05 0.30
C LYS A 310 10.12 30.96 -0.92
N GLU A 311 9.28 31.98 -0.91
CA GLU A 311 9.43 33.08 -1.82
C GLU A 311 10.60 33.95 -1.33
N ASN A 312 11.63 34.11 -2.16
CA ASN A 312 12.65 35.12 -1.93
C ASN A 312 12.04 36.45 -2.33
N SER A 313 11.68 37.27 -1.34
CA SER A 313 11.26 38.67 -1.50
C SER A 313 12.42 39.54 -1.95
#